data_0357d9ec269517277691ef039d335b19
#
_entry.id   0357d9ec269517277691ef039d335b19
#
_cell.length_a   1.000
_cell.length_b   1.000
_cell.length_c   1.000
_cell.angle_alpha   90.00
_cell.angle_beta   90.00
_cell.angle_gamma   90.00
#
_symmetry.space_group_name_H-M   'P 1'
#
loop_
_entity.id
_entity.type
_entity.pdbx_description
1 polymer ?
#
loop_
_entity_poly.entity_id
_entity_poly.type
_entity_poly.pdbx_seq_one_letter_code
_entity_poly.pdbx_strand_id
1 'polypeptide(L)'
;MRMKNPPHPGLSVRYDCLKPLELSVAEGAKVLDVTRQALNNLLIGRAGISAEMAIRLDKAFGGCAETWLRMQAAYDLAQAEKKAGTIKVKRVAERAEPVHA
;
A
#
# COMPACT_ATOMS: atom_id res chain seq x y z
N MET A 1 -1.27 15.27 -8.56
CA MET A 1 -2.71 14.97 -8.57
C MET A 1 -2.93 13.53 -8.11
N ARG A 2 -3.87 13.34 -7.21
CA ARG A 2 -4.16 12.01 -6.67
C ARG A 2 -5.05 11.23 -7.65
N MET A 3 -4.72 9.96 -7.83
CA MET A 3 -5.57 9.07 -8.63
C MET A 3 -6.89 8.83 -7.90
N LYS A 4 -7.98 8.83 -8.64
CA LYS A 4 -9.29 8.59 -8.07
C LYS A 4 -9.47 7.15 -7.61
N ASN A 5 -8.97 6.20 -8.40
CA ASN A 5 -9.07 4.78 -8.09
C ASN A 5 -7.70 4.11 -8.29
N PRO A 6 -6.77 4.38 -7.37
CA PRO A 6 -5.45 3.76 -7.50
C PRO A 6 -5.55 2.24 -7.33
N PRO A 7 -4.76 1.48 -8.08
CA PRO A 7 -4.74 0.03 -7.90
C PRO A 7 -4.10 -0.34 -6.58
N HIS A 8 -4.40 -1.55 -6.10
CA HIS A 8 -3.75 -2.05 -4.89
C HIS A 8 -2.25 -2.19 -5.15
N PRO A 9 -1.39 -1.74 -4.22
CA PRO A 9 0.07 -1.79 -4.43
C PRO A 9 0.63 -3.18 -4.69
N GLY A 10 -0.07 -4.23 -4.28
CA GLY A 10 0.32 -5.60 -4.58
C GLY A 10 0.46 -5.87 -6.08
N LEU A 11 -0.29 -5.14 -6.91
CA LEU A 11 -0.14 -5.26 -8.36
C LEU A 11 1.22 -4.77 -8.82
N SER A 12 1.73 -3.70 -8.24
CA SER A 12 3.07 -3.20 -8.57
C SER A 12 4.14 -4.19 -8.13
N VAL A 13 3.95 -4.83 -6.98
CA VAL A 13 4.89 -5.88 -6.56
C VAL A 13 4.90 -7.01 -7.57
N ARG A 14 3.72 -7.45 -8.02
CA ARG A 14 3.62 -8.53 -8.99
C ARG A 14 4.24 -8.15 -10.35
N TYR A 15 3.84 -7.03 -10.91
CA TYR A 15 4.19 -6.69 -12.29
C TYR A 15 5.48 -5.92 -12.43
N ASP A 16 5.90 -5.18 -11.42
CA ASP A 16 7.11 -4.37 -11.49
C ASP A 16 8.31 -5.02 -10.79
N CYS A 17 8.07 -5.92 -9.86
CA CYS A 17 9.14 -6.56 -9.10
C CYS A 17 9.33 -8.03 -9.46
N LEU A 18 8.27 -8.82 -9.36
CA LEU A 18 8.40 -10.27 -9.57
C LEU A 18 8.46 -10.66 -11.04
N LYS A 19 7.54 -10.16 -11.85
CA LYS A 19 7.46 -10.55 -13.26
C LYS A 19 8.72 -10.23 -14.07
N PRO A 20 9.28 -9.01 -13.97
CA PRO A 20 10.47 -8.71 -14.76
C PRO A 20 11.65 -9.62 -14.47
N LEU A 21 11.73 -10.14 -13.25
CA LEU A 21 12.80 -11.04 -12.84
C LEU A 21 12.39 -12.50 -12.92
N GLU A 22 11.19 -12.78 -13.44
CA GLU A 22 10.64 -14.11 -13.57
C GLU A 22 10.64 -14.90 -12.26
N LEU A 23 10.37 -14.20 -11.16
CA LEU A 23 10.30 -14.81 -9.83
C LEU A 23 8.92 -15.36 -9.56
N SER A 24 8.88 -16.59 -9.04
CA SER A 24 7.64 -17.15 -8.50
C SER A 24 7.34 -16.51 -7.16
N VAL A 25 6.12 -16.76 -6.63
CA VAL A 25 5.77 -16.26 -5.29
C VAL A 25 6.74 -16.82 -4.25
N ALA A 26 7.07 -18.12 -4.35
CA ALA A 26 8.01 -18.74 -3.42
C ALA A 26 9.39 -18.09 -3.47
N GLU A 27 9.88 -17.84 -4.69
CA GLU A 27 11.17 -17.18 -4.87
C GLU A 27 11.16 -15.75 -4.39
N GLY A 28 10.08 -15.01 -4.67
CA GLY A 28 9.93 -13.65 -4.19
C GLY A 28 9.88 -13.57 -2.68
N ALA A 29 9.21 -14.53 -2.04
CA ALA A 29 9.14 -14.59 -0.58
C ALA A 29 10.54 -14.79 0.02
N LYS A 30 11.35 -15.64 -0.60
CA LYS A 30 12.73 -15.84 -0.16
C LYS A 30 13.55 -14.55 -0.29
N VAL A 31 13.41 -13.87 -1.43
CA VAL A 31 14.13 -12.62 -1.66
C VAL A 31 13.76 -11.57 -0.62
N LEU A 32 12.50 -11.49 -0.27
CA LEU A 32 12.01 -10.52 0.71
C LEU A 32 12.14 -10.99 2.15
N ASP A 33 12.53 -12.24 2.35
CA ASP A 33 12.63 -12.87 3.66
C ASP A 33 11.31 -12.79 4.43
N VAL A 34 10.25 -13.18 3.76
CA VAL A 34 8.91 -13.29 4.35
C VAL A 34 8.34 -14.66 3.99
N THR A 35 7.24 -15.02 4.64
CA THR A 35 6.58 -16.28 4.30
C THR A 35 5.90 -16.15 2.93
N ARG A 36 5.74 -17.28 2.26
CA ARG A 36 5.01 -17.34 1.02
C ARG A 36 3.58 -16.86 1.20
N GLN A 37 2.96 -17.20 2.33
CA GLN A 37 1.60 -16.78 2.64
C GLN A 37 1.51 -15.26 2.78
N ALA A 38 2.48 -14.64 3.45
CA ALA A 38 2.50 -13.19 3.62
C ALA A 38 2.61 -12.48 2.28
N LEU A 39 3.51 -12.95 1.41
CA LEU A 39 3.63 -12.36 0.08
C LEU A 39 2.37 -12.57 -0.74
N ASN A 40 1.83 -13.78 -0.72
CA ASN A 40 0.61 -14.06 -1.47
C ASN A 40 -0.55 -13.16 -1.05
N ASN A 41 -0.71 -12.94 0.26
CA ASN A 41 -1.76 -12.04 0.75
C ASN A 41 -1.59 -10.61 0.23
N LEU A 42 -0.35 -10.15 0.14
CA LEU A 42 -0.08 -8.84 -0.45
C LEU A 42 -0.46 -8.81 -1.93
N LEU A 43 -0.08 -9.83 -2.68
CA LEU A 43 -0.32 -9.88 -4.12
C LEU A 43 -1.80 -9.96 -4.48
N ILE A 44 -2.61 -10.61 -3.65
CA ILE A 44 -4.06 -10.72 -3.92
C ILE A 44 -4.89 -9.65 -3.23
N GLY A 45 -4.25 -8.71 -2.56
CA GLY A 45 -4.95 -7.57 -1.96
C GLY A 45 -5.56 -7.82 -0.59
N ARG A 46 -5.24 -8.94 0.05
CA ARG A 46 -5.71 -9.22 1.41
C ARG A 46 -4.91 -8.49 2.48
N ALA A 47 -3.68 -8.13 2.15
CA ALA A 47 -2.82 -7.40 3.06
C ALA A 47 -2.25 -6.18 2.33
N GLY A 48 -1.93 -5.14 3.09
CA GLY A 48 -1.30 -3.95 2.56
C GLY A 48 0.21 -3.96 2.82
N ILE A 49 0.88 -2.95 2.29
CA ILE A 49 2.31 -2.76 2.51
C ILE A 49 2.52 -2.05 3.83
N SER A 50 3.10 -2.75 4.79
CA SER A 50 3.51 -2.17 6.07
C SER A 50 4.83 -1.43 5.91
N ALA A 51 5.21 -0.65 6.92
CA ALA A 51 6.49 0.03 6.90
C ALA A 51 7.65 -0.96 6.75
N GLU A 52 7.59 -2.09 7.44
CA GLU A 52 8.62 -3.12 7.33
C GLU A 52 8.65 -3.72 5.92
N MET A 53 7.48 -4.02 5.36
CA MET A 53 7.43 -4.55 3.99
C MET A 53 7.98 -3.53 2.99
N ALA A 54 7.69 -2.25 3.18
CA ALA A 54 8.20 -1.21 2.31
C ALA A 54 9.74 -1.17 2.32
N ILE A 55 10.33 -1.36 3.48
CA ILE A 55 11.79 -1.43 3.60
C ILE A 55 12.33 -2.66 2.89
N ARG A 56 11.67 -3.79 3.04
CA ARG A 56 12.07 -5.03 2.37
C ARG A 56 12.02 -4.88 0.85
N LEU A 57 10.94 -4.28 0.34
CA LEU A 57 10.78 -4.04 -1.09
C LEU A 57 11.85 -3.09 -1.62
N ASP A 58 12.15 -2.03 -0.87
CA ASP A 58 13.20 -1.09 -1.24
C ASP A 58 14.56 -1.80 -1.32
N LYS A 59 14.89 -2.58 -0.31
CA LYS A 59 16.17 -3.28 -0.29
C LYS A 59 16.31 -4.33 -1.40
N ALA A 60 15.23 -5.04 -1.68
CA ALA A 60 15.27 -6.13 -2.65
C ALA A 60 15.12 -5.65 -4.09
N PHE A 61 14.22 -4.72 -4.33
CA PHE A 61 13.84 -4.31 -5.69
C PHE A 61 14.02 -2.82 -5.96
N GLY A 62 14.23 -2.02 -4.94
CA GLY A 62 14.32 -0.57 -5.08
C GLY A 62 12.96 0.09 -4.99
N GLY A 63 12.88 1.30 -5.48
CA GLY A 63 11.62 2.04 -5.52
C GLY A 63 11.34 2.88 -4.29
N CYS A 64 12.26 2.95 -3.33
CA CYS A 64 12.14 3.76 -2.13
C CYS A 64 10.97 3.37 -1.22
N ALA A 65 11.27 3.12 0.05
CA ALA A 65 10.26 2.72 1.03
C ALA A 65 9.13 3.73 1.15
N GLU A 66 9.45 5.02 1.08
CA GLU A 66 8.42 6.07 1.15
C GLU A 66 7.43 5.98 0.00
N THR A 67 7.91 5.69 -1.20
CA THR A 67 7.05 5.57 -2.37
C THR A 67 6.09 4.40 -2.20
N TRP A 68 6.59 3.26 -1.71
CA TRP A 68 5.75 2.10 -1.45
C TRP A 68 4.64 2.43 -0.44
N LEU A 69 5.00 3.16 0.63
CA LEU A 69 4.01 3.55 1.64
C LEU A 69 3.01 4.58 1.11
N ARG A 70 3.44 5.49 0.25
CA ARG A 70 2.52 6.45 -0.37
C ARG A 70 1.51 5.75 -1.25
N MET A 71 1.93 4.75 -1.99
CA MET A 71 1.02 3.97 -2.82
C MET A 71 -0.03 3.28 -1.97
N GLN A 72 0.38 2.71 -0.85
CA GLN A 72 -0.55 2.06 0.07
C GLN A 72 -1.52 3.08 0.68
N ALA A 73 -1.02 4.21 1.12
CA ALA A 73 -1.86 5.25 1.72
C ALA A 73 -2.88 5.78 0.72
N ALA A 74 -2.47 5.99 -0.52
CA ALA A 74 -3.39 6.46 -1.57
C ALA A 74 -4.49 5.45 -1.83
N TYR A 75 -4.14 4.17 -1.87
CA TYR A 75 -5.13 3.11 -2.05
C TYR A 75 -6.09 3.06 -0.87
N ASP A 76 -5.56 3.04 0.36
CA ASP A 76 -6.37 2.97 1.57
C ASP A 76 -7.34 4.16 1.67
N LEU A 77 -6.85 5.36 1.38
CA LEU A 77 -7.69 6.55 1.44
C LEU A 77 -8.80 6.48 0.39
N ALA A 78 -8.47 6.06 -0.82
CA ALA A 78 -9.48 5.93 -1.87
C ALA A 78 -10.56 4.91 -1.51
N GLN A 79 -10.18 3.79 -0.88
CA GLN A 79 -11.15 2.81 -0.41
C GLN A 79 -12.03 3.38 0.70
N ALA A 80 -11.42 4.08 1.65
CA ALA A 80 -12.17 4.71 2.75
C ALA A 80 -13.12 5.79 2.24
N GLU A 81 -12.71 6.55 1.24
CA GLU A 81 -13.56 7.59 0.68
C GLU A 81 -14.83 7.06 0.04
N LYS A 82 -14.80 5.83 -0.45
CA LYS A 82 -16.01 5.20 -0.99
C LYS A 82 -17.07 5.01 0.09
N LYS A 83 -16.66 4.96 1.34
CA LYS A 83 -17.55 4.79 2.50
C LYS A 83 -17.61 6.05 3.36
N ALA A 84 -17.15 7.18 2.84
CA ALA A 84 -17.10 8.42 3.61
C ALA A 84 -18.46 8.82 4.16
N GLY A 85 -19.53 8.57 3.41
CA GLY A 85 -20.88 8.89 3.86
C GLY A 85 -21.33 8.12 5.09
N THR A 86 -20.68 6.99 5.41
CA THR A 86 -21.02 6.22 6.60
C THR A 86 -20.30 6.74 7.84
N ILE A 87 -19.32 7.60 7.66
CA ILE A 87 -18.55 8.18 8.77
C ILE A 87 -19.29 9.41 9.26
N LYS A 88 -19.94 9.27 10.41
CA LYS A 88 -20.83 10.32 10.95
C LYS A 88 -20.10 11.21 11.94
N VAL A 89 -19.11 11.94 11.43
CA VAL A 89 -18.36 12.90 12.23
C VAL A 89 -18.67 14.29 11.74
N LYS A 90 -19.01 15.18 12.67
CA LYS A 90 -19.29 16.56 12.36
C LYS A 90 -18.12 17.43 12.76
N ARG A 91 -17.92 18.48 11.99
CA ARG A 91 -16.94 19.47 12.34
C ARG A 91 -17.36 20.13 13.65
N VAL A 92 -16.41 20.38 14.52
CA VAL A 92 -16.69 21.17 15.73
C VAL A 92 -17.06 22.56 15.26
N ALA A 93 -18.23 23.01 15.67
CA ALA A 93 -18.76 24.30 15.23
C ALA A 93 -17.88 25.46 15.72
N GLU A 94 -17.91 26.54 14.96
CA GLU A 94 -17.28 27.80 15.36
C GLU A 94 -15.78 27.76 15.54
N ARG A 95 -15.13 26.90 14.80
CA ARG A 95 -13.67 26.90 14.79
C ARG A 95 -13.19 28.06 13.96
N ALA A 96 -12.45 28.94 14.57
CA ALA A 96 -11.86 30.08 13.88
C ALA A 96 -10.70 29.66 13.01
N GLU A 97 -10.02 28.58 13.36
CA GLU A 97 -8.84 28.11 12.68
C GLU A 97 -8.91 26.61 12.43
N PRO A 98 -8.27 26.13 11.36
CA PRO A 98 -8.19 24.69 11.13
C PRO A 98 -7.35 24.02 12.20
N VAL A 99 -7.64 22.75 12.47
CA VAL A 99 -6.84 21.95 13.37
C VAL A 99 -5.62 21.46 12.62
N HIS A 100 -4.48 21.61 13.25
CA HIS A 100 -3.23 21.08 12.71
C HIS A 100 -2.86 19.82 13.47
N ALA A 101 -2.59 18.78 12.73
CA ALA A 101 -2.15 17.53 13.31
C ALA A 101 -0.67 17.58 13.62
#